data_985277c13f42b78988d14d441a6e42dc
#
_entry.id   985277c13f42b78988d14d441a6e42dc
#
_cell.length_a   1.000
_cell.length_b   1.000
_cell.length_c   1.000
_cell.angle_alpha   90.00
_cell.angle_beta   90.00
_cell.angle_gamma   90.00
#
_symmetry.space_group_name_H-M   'P 1'
#
loop_
_entity.id
_entity.type
_entity.pdbx_description
1 polymer ?
#
loop_
_entity_poly.entity_id
_entity_poly.type
_entity_poly.pdbx_seq_one_letter_code
_entity_poly.pdbx_strand_id
1 'polypeptide(L)'
;MAAETNTIMSADLAYAREVEFAFKFNGGIRKLLEVIGTTRIIPKVAGTVLKAYKATGTLQDGNVAEGELIPLSKYVTEPVTLAEIVLKKWRKQTTAEAIIEKGRDQAVLQTNDAMLKDVQKGIRADFFSFLATGTGVATGATFQSTLAQAWGQLQVLFEDDDIDAVYFMNPLDVADYLATANISLQTAFGMTYVKDFLGLGTVIFNSGVPKGKIYATAAENVVLYYIPTNSGDMGETFDFVTDETGFIGINETPDHDHMTVKNTVASGVVLFAERLDGVVVGTISGAGA
;
A
#
# COMPACT_ATOMS: atom_id res chain seq x y z
N MET A 1 -39.15 20.38 24.89
CA MET A 1 -38.78 19.50 26.02
C MET A 1 -37.32 19.15 25.80
N ALA A 2 -36.44 19.30 26.77
CA ALA A 2 -35.07 18.84 26.68
C ALA A 2 -35.07 17.29 26.72
N ALA A 3 -34.22 16.66 25.94
CA ALA A 3 -34.05 15.21 25.96
C ALA A 3 -33.54 14.78 27.35
N GLU A 4 -33.91 13.59 27.80
CA GLU A 4 -33.39 12.99 29.03
C GLU A 4 -31.87 12.87 28.98
N THR A 5 -31.22 13.03 30.13
CA THR A 5 -29.77 12.88 30.26
C THR A 5 -29.35 11.45 29.85
N ASN A 6 -28.35 11.32 28.98
CA ASN A 6 -27.87 10.04 28.38
C ASN A 6 -28.76 9.45 27.28
N THR A 7 -29.65 10.24 26.68
CA THR A 7 -30.34 9.78 25.44
C THR A 7 -29.33 9.73 24.29
N ILE A 8 -29.20 8.57 23.66
CA ILE A 8 -28.39 8.39 22.44
C ILE A 8 -29.08 9.13 21.31
N MET A 9 -28.46 10.20 20.81
CA MET A 9 -28.96 10.97 19.69
C MET A 9 -28.40 10.44 18.35
N SER A 10 -29.03 10.83 17.24
CA SER A 10 -28.57 10.42 15.91
C SER A 10 -27.15 10.91 15.58
N ALA A 11 -26.69 12.00 16.18
CA ALA A 11 -25.33 12.51 16.06
C ALA A 11 -24.29 11.58 16.72
N ASP A 12 -24.63 10.99 17.87
CA ASP A 12 -23.75 10.04 18.59
C ASP A 12 -23.55 8.76 17.79
N LEU A 13 -24.59 8.30 17.10
CA LEU A 13 -24.52 7.12 16.22
C LEU A 13 -23.78 7.40 14.91
N ALA A 14 -23.86 8.62 14.38
CA ALA A 14 -23.10 9.02 13.20
C ALA A 14 -21.58 9.01 13.48
N TYR A 15 -21.18 9.58 14.62
CA TYR A 15 -19.79 9.59 15.07
C TYR A 15 -19.23 8.18 15.27
N ALA A 16 -19.99 7.28 15.87
CA ALA A 16 -19.58 5.88 16.03
C ALA A 16 -19.32 5.16 14.69
N ARG A 17 -20.05 5.50 13.62
CA ARG A 17 -19.89 4.92 12.27
C ARG A 17 -18.67 5.43 11.54
N GLU A 18 -18.36 6.70 11.68
CA GLU A 18 -17.14 7.29 11.13
C GLU A 18 -15.90 6.67 11.77
N VAL A 19 -15.93 6.48 13.09
CA VAL A 19 -14.90 5.75 13.82
C VAL A 19 -14.76 4.32 13.29
N GLU A 20 -15.85 3.59 13.08
CA GLU A 20 -15.81 2.23 12.52
C GLU A 20 -15.19 2.19 11.12
N PHE A 21 -15.49 3.17 10.26
CA PHE A 21 -14.88 3.28 8.94
C PHE A 21 -13.36 3.46 9.02
N ALA A 22 -12.89 4.38 9.86
CA ALA A 22 -11.46 4.62 10.07
C ALA A 22 -10.75 3.38 10.65
N PHE A 23 -11.36 2.69 11.61
CA PHE A 23 -10.84 1.45 12.19
C PHE A 23 -10.76 0.31 11.18
N LYS A 24 -11.78 0.11 10.34
CA LYS A 24 -11.77 -0.90 9.27
C LYS A 24 -10.65 -0.63 8.26
N PHE A 25 -10.45 0.62 7.89
CA PHE A 25 -9.39 1.02 6.97
C PHE A 25 -8.00 0.74 7.56
N ASN A 26 -7.76 1.20 8.79
CA ASN A 26 -6.49 1.01 9.47
C ASN A 26 -6.19 -0.47 9.73
N GLY A 27 -7.16 -1.24 10.23
CA GLY A 27 -7.00 -2.68 10.43
C GLY A 27 -6.61 -3.42 9.15
N GLY A 28 -7.15 -3.00 8.01
CA GLY A 28 -6.77 -3.50 6.69
C GLY A 28 -5.33 -3.18 6.32
N ILE A 29 -4.90 -1.91 6.49
CA ILE A 29 -3.52 -1.49 6.20
C ILE A 29 -2.53 -2.19 7.12
N ARG A 30 -2.76 -2.23 8.43
CA ARG A 30 -1.87 -2.92 9.38
C ARG A 30 -1.67 -4.38 9.01
N LYS A 31 -2.75 -5.08 8.67
CA LYS A 31 -2.68 -6.46 8.21
C LYS A 31 -1.89 -6.61 6.91
N LEU A 32 -2.00 -5.66 5.98
CA LEU A 32 -1.18 -5.64 4.75
C LEU A 32 0.30 -5.48 5.09
N LEU A 33 0.66 -4.54 5.95
CA LEU A 33 2.04 -4.31 6.37
C LEU A 33 2.64 -5.53 7.09
N GLU A 34 1.86 -6.20 7.93
CA GLU A 34 2.25 -7.46 8.57
C GLU A 34 2.49 -8.59 7.54
N VAL A 35 1.66 -8.66 6.49
CA VAL A 35 1.83 -9.66 5.42
C VAL A 35 3.05 -9.36 4.56
N ILE A 36 3.31 -8.10 4.25
CA ILE A 36 4.51 -7.67 3.52
C ILE A 36 5.76 -7.84 4.40
N GLY A 37 5.62 -7.82 5.73
CA GLY A 37 6.74 -7.87 6.67
C GLY A 37 7.38 -6.51 6.95
N THR A 38 6.82 -5.41 6.42
CA THR A 38 7.38 -4.08 6.66
C THR A 38 6.90 -3.48 7.97
N THR A 39 7.83 -2.91 8.73
CA THR A 39 7.58 -2.19 9.99
C THR A 39 7.79 -0.68 9.85
N ARG A 40 8.25 -0.22 8.69
CA ARG A 40 8.62 1.18 8.46
C ARG A 40 7.42 2.00 8.05
N ILE A 41 6.93 2.80 8.99
CA ILE A 41 5.78 3.71 8.82
C ILE A 41 6.26 5.11 9.15
N ILE A 42 6.24 6.03 8.18
CA ILE A 42 6.85 7.35 8.31
C ILE A 42 5.83 8.44 7.96
N PRO A 43 5.48 9.31 8.93
CA PRO A 43 4.65 10.48 8.65
C PRO A 43 5.40 11.52 7.80
N LYS A 44 4.69 12.16 6.89
CA LYS A 44 5.22 13.22 6.02
C LYS A 44 4.18 14.35 5.87
N VAL A 45 4.66 15.50 5.48
CA VAL A 45 3.80 16.65 5.13
C VAL A 45 3.41 16.56 3.66
N ALA A 46 2.20 17.01 3.32
CA ALA A 46 1.73 17.09 1.93
C ALA A 46 2.70 17.92 1.06
N GLY A 47 2.94 17.47 -0.16
CA GLY A 47 3.92 18.12 -1.05
C GLY A 47 5.37 17.68 -0.81
N THR A 48 5.63 16.77 0.16
CA THR A 48 6.97 16.21 0.34
C THR A 48 7.35 15.36 -0.87
N VAL A 49 8.46 15.69 -1.50
CA VAL A 49 9.03 14.90 -2.59
C VAL A 49 9.85 13.76 -2.00
N LEU A 50 9.49 12.53 -2.32
CA LEU A 50 10.25 11.34 -1.97
C LEU A 50 11.45 11.21 -2.89
N LYS A 51 12.64 11.17 -2.31
CA LYS A 51 13.90 10.99 -3.02
C LYS A 51 14.55 9.72 -2.50
N ALA A 52 14.88 8.81 -3.41
CA ALA A 52 15.86 7.76 -3.13
C ALA A 52 17.23 8.25 -3.53
N TYR A 53 18.24 7.74 -2.87
CA TYR A 53 19.63 8.05 -3.20
C TYR A 53 20.28 6.77 -3.72
N LYS A 54 20.86 6.84 -4.92
CA LYS A 54 21.66 5.76 -5.45
C LYS A 54 23.13 6.14 -5.27
N ALA A 55 23.87 5.36 -4.49
CA ALA A 55 25.31 5.47 -4.39
C ALA A 55 25.96 4.63 -5.50
N THR A 56 26.72 5.24 -6.36
CA THR A 56 27.55 4.56 -7.37
C THR A 56 29.01 4.86 -7.10
N GLY A 57 29.85 3.84 -7.11
CA GLY A 57 31.27 4.02 -6.84
C GLY A 57 32.08 2.79 -7.22
N THR A 58 33.36 2.93 -7.24
CA THR A 58 34.29 1.84 -7.45
C THR A 58 35.24 1.78 -6.27
N LEU A 59 35.24 0.62 -5.58
CA LEU A 59 36.25 0.30 -4.59
C LEU A 59 37.56 0.02 -5.32
N GLN A 60 38.61 0.70 -4.92
CA GLN A 60 39.97 0.44 -5.45
C GLN A 60 40.58 -0.78 -4.76
N ASP A 61 41.58 -1.39 -5.38
CA ASP A 61 42.27 -2.55 -4.82
C ASP A 61 42.90 -2.19 -3.45
N GLY A 62 42.57 -2.98 -2.44
CA GLY A 62 43.09 -2.84 -1.08
C GLY A 62 44.43 -3.58 -0.87
N ASN A 63 44.92 -4.36 -1.85
CA ASN A 63 46.22 -5.04 -1.78
C ASN A 63 47.33 -4.07 -2.12
N VAL A 64 47.75 -3.29 -1.13
CA VAL A 64 48.81 -2.28 -1.27
C VAL A 64 50.03 -2.78 -0.50
N ALA A 65 51.19 -2.66 -1.09
CA ALA A 65 52.43 -3.05 -0.42
C ALA A 65 52.78 -2.10 0.74
N GLU A 66 53.61 -2.55 1.67
CA GLU A 66 54.04 -1.77 2.80
C GLU A 66 54.80 -0.49 2.34
N GLY A 67 54.26 0.68 2.73
CA GLY A 67 54.82 1.99 2.36
C GLY A 67 54.27 2.56 1.03
N GLU A 68 53.43 1.87 0.30
CA GLU A 68 52.76 2.40 -0.90
C GLU A 68 51.53 3.25 -0.57
N LEU A 69 51.20 4.16 -1.48
CA LEU A 69 50.03 5.03 -1.35
C LEU A 69 48.75 4.23 -1.60
N ILE A 70 47.84 4.21 -0.62
CA ILE A 70 46.55 3.57 -0.75
C ILE A 70 45.66 4.35 -1.76
N PRO A 71 45.17 3.72 -2.84
CA PRO A 71 44.35 4.42 -3.85
C PRO A 71 43.00 4.85 -3.28
N LEU A 72 42.53 6.05 -3.66
CA LEU A 72 41.26 6.60 -3.17
C LEU A 72 40.09 6.00 -3.90
N SER A 73 39.17 5.36 -3.17
CA SER A 73 37.85 4.94 -3.65
C SER A 73 36.89 6.13 -3.64
N LYS A 74 36.16 6.32 -4.74
CA LYS A 74 35.20 7.43 -4.85
C LYS A 74 33.78 6.88 -5.01
N TYR A 75 32.89 7.32 -4.13
CA TYR A 75 31.46 7.05 -4.21
C TYR A 75 30.72 8.37 -4.45
N VAL A 76 29.78 8.36 -5.38
CA VAL A 76 28.92 9.50 -5.71
C VAL A 76 27.49 9.10 -5.42
N THR A 77 26.77 9.93 -4.68
CA THR A 77 25.36 9.71 -4.36
C THR A 77 24.51 10.64 -5.21
N GLU A 78 23.69 10.08 -6.07
CA GLU A 78 22.77 10.82 -6.92
C GLU A 78 21.33 10.67 -6.39
N PRO A 79 20.59 11.80 -6.21
CA PRO A 79 19.19 11.73 -5.80
C PRO A 79 18.33 11.33 -6.99
N VAL A 80 17.52 10.29 -6.80
CA VAL A 80 16.46 9.89 -7.73
C VAL A 80 15.14 10.40 -7.17
N THR A 81 14.47 11.32 -7.85
CA THR A 81 13.13 11.76 -7.48
C THR A 81 12.13 10.69 -7.88
N LEU A 82 11.38 10.15 -6.94
CA LEU A 82 10.51 9.01 -7.18
C LEU A 82 9.03 9.38 -7.21
N ALA A 83 8.54 10.13 -6.24
CA ALA A 83 7.14 10.54 -6.16
C ALA A 83 6.95 11.73 -5.23
N GLU A 84 5.85 12.43 -5.36
CA GLU A 84 5.35 13.43 -4.42
C GLU A 84 4.21 12.85 -3.60
N ILE A 85 4.22 13.07 -2.29
CA ILE A 85 3.12 12.65 -1.42
C ILE A 85 2.00 13.66 -1.52
N VAL A 86 0.87 13.23 -2.11
CA VAL A 86 -0.31 14.06 -2.32
C VAL A 86 -1.45 13.58 -1.44
N LEU A 87 -2.16 14.52 -0.82
CA LEU A 87 -3.40 14.23 -0.11
C LEU A 87 -4.52 13.97 -1.11
N LYS A 88 -5.00 12.75 -1.18
CA LYS A 88 -6.16 12.35 -1.98
C LYS A 88 -7.44 12.61 -1.20
N LYS A 89 -8.46 13.10 -1.90
CA LYS A 89 -9.75 13.50 -1.32
C LYS A 89 -10.89 12.94 -2.14
N TRP A 90 -11.87 12.37 -1.46
CA TRP A 90 -13.08 11.82 -2.09
C TRP A 90 -14.30 12.35 -1.37
N ARG A 91 -15.39 12.52 -2.09
CA ARG A 91 -16.66 12.96 -1.55
C ARG A 91 -17.82 12.21 -2.19
N LYS A 92 -18.79 11.84 -1.37
CA LYS A 92 -20.10 11.36 -1.80
C LYS A 92 -21.20 12.17 -1.16
N GLN A 93 -22.38 12.16 -1.79
CA GLN A 93 -23.60 12.74 -1.24
C GLN A 93 -24.73 11.74 -1.31
N THR A 94 -25.56 11.72 -0.26
CA THR A 94 -26.77 10.90 -0.18
C THR A 94 -27.95 11.83 0.03
N THR A 95 -28.97 11.73 -0.82
CA THR A 95 -30.16 12.61 -0.77
C THR A 95 -31.13 12.20 0.34
N ALA A 96 -31.95 13.13 0.80
CA ALA A 96 -32.98 12.88 1.78
C ALA A 96 -33.98 11.84 1.28
N GLU A 97 -34.33 11.86 -0.02
CA GLU A 97 -35.26 10.91 -0.63
C GLU A 97 -34.72 9.49 -0.57
N ALA A 98 -33.43 9.28 -0.86
CA ALA A 98 -32.78 7.98 -0.76
C ALA A 98 -32.76 7.48 0.69
N ILE A 99 -32.57 8.38 1.65
CA ILE A 99 -32.60 8.04 3.08
C ILE A 99 -34.02 7.66 3.54
N ILE A 100 -35.04 8.38 3.05
CA ILE A 100 -36.46 8.09 3.38
C ILE A 100 -36.88 6.76 2.75
N GLU A 101 -36.51 6.50 1.48
CA GLU A 101 -36.94 5.31 0.76
C GLU A 101 -36.25 4.03 1.23
N LYS A 102 -34.95 4.06 1.48
CA LYS A 102 -34.13 2.86 1.80
C LYS A 102 -33.72 2.77 3.27
N GLY A 103 -33.97 3.81 4.04
CA GLY A 103 -33.42 3.96 5.40
C GLY A 103 -31.97 4.45 5.37
N ARG A 104 -31.59 5.24 6.40
CA ARG A 104 -30.26 5.82 6.53
C ARG A 104 -29.16 4.76 6.49
N ASP A 105 -29.36 3.65 7.20
CA ASP A 105 -28.36 2.59 7.31
C ASP A 105 -28.03 1.96 5.96
N GLN A 106 -29.03 1.71 5.15
CA GLN A 106 -28.85 1.11 3.83
C GLN A 106 -28.26 2.12 2.83
N ALA A 107 -28.75 3.35 2.83
CA ALA A 107 -28.32 4.39 1.91
C ALA A 107 -26.90 4.92 2.20
N VAL A 108 -26.49 4.96 3.46
CA VAL A 108 -25.20 5.52 3.88
C VAL A 108 -24.16 4.44 4.16
N LEU A 109 -24.49 3.37 4.92
CA LEU A 109 -23.50 2.36 5.32
C LEU A 109 -23.01 1.49 4.15
N GLN A 110 -23.92 0.97 3.33
CA GLN A 110 -23.49 0.14 2.19
C GLN A 110 -22.63 0.93 1.21
N THR A 111 -22.94 2.22 1.01
CA THR A 111 -22.15 3.10 0.15
C THR A 111 -20.83 3.51 0.81
N ASN A 112 -20.73 3.58 2.15
CA ASN A 112 -19.46 3.78 2.84
C ASN A 112 -18.53 2.58 2.68
N ASP A 113 -19.03 1.35 2.83
CA ASP A 113 -18.22 0.13 2.61
C ASP A 113 -17.73 0.02 1.15
N ALA A 114 -18.55 0.42 0.18
CA ALA A 114 -18.13 0.48 -1.23
C ALA A 114 -17.03 1.53 -1.43
N MET A 115 -17.20 2.74 -0.88
CA MET A 115 -16.20 3.80 -0.93
C MET A 115 -14.88 3.38 -0.28
N LEU A 116 -14.92 2.69 0.87
CA LEU A 116 -13.75 2.15 1.54
C LEU A 116 -12.97 1.20 0.63
N LYS A 117 -13.67 0.27 -0.04
CA LYS A 117 -13.04 -0.68 -0.99
C LYS A 117 -12.41 0.04 -2.17
N ASP A 118 -13.05 1.09 -2.69
CA ASP A 118 -12.53 1.87 -3.81
C ASP A 118 -11.29 2.68 -3.42
N VAL A 119 -11.25 3.28 -2.23
CA VAL A 119 -10.07 3.96 -1.69
C VAL A 119 -8.91 2.98 -1.54
N GLN A 120 -9.15 1.81 -0.93
CA GLN A 120 -8.15 0.75 -0.80
C GLN A 120 -7.65 0.26 -2.17
N LYS A 121 -8.55 0.11 -3.15
CA LYS A 121 -8.19 -0.26 -4.53
C LYS A 121 -7.30 0.79 -5.18
N GLY A 122 -7.59 2.08 -4.97
CA GLY A 122 -6.78 3.18 -5.47
C GLY A 122 -5.36 3.15 -4.92
N ILE A 123 -5.19 2.95 -3.60
CA ILE A 123 -3.87 2.86 -2.96
C ILE A 123 -3.06 1.67 -3.53
N ARG A 124 -3.71 0.51 -3.71
CA ARG A 124 -3.04 -0.66 -4.33
C ARG A 124 -2.64 -0.40 -5.77
N ALA A 125 -3.51 0.25 -6.56
CA ALA A 125 -3.21 0.56 -7.96
C ALA A 125 -1.99 1.49 -8.10
N ASP A 126 -1.88 2.51 -7.25
CA ASP A 126 -0.72 3.39 -7.20
C ASP A 126 0.55 2.61 -6.86
N PHE A 127 0.48 1.75 -5.86
CA PHE A 127 1.62 0.91 -5.45
C PHE A 127 2.09 -0.02 -6.57
N PHE A 128 1.18 -0.73 -7.24
CA PHE A 128 1.55 -1.60 -8.36
C PHE A 128 2.06 -0.83 -9.58
N SER A 129 1.50 0.34 -9.85
CA SER A 129 2.01 1.22 -10.91
C SER A 129 3.44 1.67 -10.61
N PHE A 130 3.74 1.93 -9.34
CA PHE A 130 5.10 2.24 -8.91
C PHE A 130 6.03 1.01 -9.03
N LEU A 131 5.64 -0.16 -8.54
CA LEU A 131 6.45 -1.39 -8.65
C LEU A 131 6.75 -1.76 -10.10
N ALA A 132 5.84 -1.45 -11.04
CA ALA A 132 6.06 -1.68 -12.46
C ALA A 132 7.23 -0.88 -13.05
N THR A 133 7.69 0.19 -12.37
CA THR A 133 8.86 0.98 -12.76
C THR A 133 10.18 0.40 -12.26
N GLY A 134 10.15 -0.73 -11.54
CA GLY A 134 11.34 -1.44 -11.06
C GLY A 134 12.33 -1.74 -12.19
N THR A 135 13.61 -1.68 -11.88
CA THR A 135 14.69 -1.83 -12.87
C THR A 135 15.27 -3.24 -12.91
N GLY A 136 15.01 -4.07 -11.89
CA GLY A 136 15.39 -5.49 -11.91
C GLY A 136 14.55 -6.26 -12.94
N VAL A 137 15.13 -7.21 -13.64
CA VAL A 137 14.44 -7.99 -14.68
C VAL A 137 14.62 -9.49 -14.43
N ALA A 138 13.51 -10.24 -14.45
CA ALA A 138 13.49 -11.70 -14.41
C ALA A 138 12.57 -12.23 -15.50
N THR A 139 12.92 -13.38 -16.11
CA THR A 139 12.08 -13.99 -17.15
C THR A 139 12.08 -15.52 -16.97
N GLY A 140 10.89 -16.12 -17.02
CA GLY A 140 10.74 -17.58 -16.94
C GLY A 140 9.59 -18.07 -17.81
N ALA A 141 9.62 -19.36 -18.19
CA ALA A 141 8.57 -19.98 -18.99
C ALA A 141 7.26 -20.18 -18.21
N THR A 142 7.37 -20.42 -16.91
CA THR A 142 6.25 -20.62 -15.98
C THR A 142 6.31 -19.61 -14.84
N PHE A 143 5.21 -19.45 -14.10
CA PHE A 143 5.22 -18.56 -12.93
C PHE A 143 6.25 -19.02 -11.88
N GLN A 144 6.39 -20.33 -11.64
CA GLN A 144 7.39 -20.86 -10.69
C GLN A 144 8.82 -20.54 -11.12
N SER A 145 9.14 -20.73 -12.41
CA SER A 145 10.44 -20.37 -12.96
C SER A 145 10.72 -18.88 -12.85
N THR A 146 9.72 -18.04 -13.18
CA THR A 146 9.86 -16.58 -13.07
C THR A 146 10.06 -16.14 -11.63
N LEU A 147 9.31 -16.75 -10.69
CA LEU A 147 9.42 -16.46 -9.27
C LEU A 147 10.79 -16.84 -8.71
N ALA A 148 11.31 -18.03 -9.08
CA ALA A 148 12.65 -18.46 -8.69
C ALA A 148 13.76 -17.57 -9.28
N GLN A 149 13.62 -17.12 -10.53
CA GLN A 149 14.55 -16.17 -11.16
C GLN A 149 14.50 -14.80 -10.46
N ALA A 150 13.29 -14.31 -10.11
CA ALA A 150 13.14 -13.07 -9.37
C ALA A 150 13.76 -13.15 -7.97
N TRP A 151 13.58 -14.27 -7.28
CA TRP A 151 14.25 -14.54 -6.02
C TRP A 151 15.77 -14.50 -6.15
N GLY A 152 16.33 -15.19 -7.16
CA GLY A 152 17.78 -15.19 -7.41
C GLY A 152 18.32 -13.78 -7.69
N GLN A 153 17.57 -12.95 -8.44
CA GLN A 153 17.94 -11.54 -8.66
C GLN A 153 17.91 -10.73 -7.36
N LEU A 154 16.93 -10.93 -6.50
CA LEU A 154 16.87 -10.25 -5.19
C LEU A 154 18.05 -10.66 -4.31
N GLN A 155 18.41 -11.95 -4.27
CA GLN A 155 19.58 -12.43 -3.51
C GLN A 155 20.88 -11.77 -3.98
N VAL A 156 21.06 -11.58 -5.29
CA VAL A 156 22.23 -10.89 -5.85
C VAL A 156 22.23 -9.41 -5.54
N LEU A 157 21.05 -8.76 -5.54
CA LEU A 157 20.92 -7.32 -5.28
C LEU A 157 21.09 -6.94 -3.79
N PHE A 158 20.77 -7.88 -2.89
CA PHE A 158 20.85 -7.73 -1.44
C PHE A 158 21.83 -8.74 -0.83
N GLU A 159 22.96 -8.94 -1.47
CA GLU A 159 23.93 -10.02 -1.23
C GLU A 159 24.39 -10.13 0.24
N ASP A 160 24.46 -8.99 0.93
CA ASP A 160 24.93 -8.90 2.32
C ASP A 160 23.79 -8.88 3.36
N ASP A 161 22.52 -8.89 2.91
CA ASP A 161 21.34 -8.76 3.76
C ASP A 161 20.52 -10.07 3.78
N ASP A 162 20.07 -10.49 4.96
CA ASP A 162 19.07 -11.55 5.10
C ASP A 162 17.69 -10.95 4.81
N ILE A 163 17.15 -11.22 3.61
CA ILE A 163 15.95 -10.58 3.11
C ILE A 163 14.71 -11.48 3.15
N ASP A 164 13.60 -10.92 3.58
CA ASP A 164 12.26 -11.49 3.41
C ASP A 164 11.69 -11.05 2.04
N ALA A 165 11.67 -11.96 1.07
CA ALA A 165 11.19 -11.66 -0.28
C ALA A 165 9.65 -11.63 -0.33
N VAL A 166 9.10 -10.61 -0.98
CA VAL A 166 7.66 -10.45 -1.22
C VAL A 166 7.39 -10.34 -2.72
N TYR A 167 6.40 -11.09 -3.18
CA TYR A 167 6.02 -11.17 -4.59
C TYR A 167 4.57 -10.76 -4.77
N PHE A 168 4.31 -10.00 -5.83
CA PHE A 168 2.98 -9.59 -6.24
C PHE A 168 2.71 -10.14 -7.63
N MET A 169 1.59 -10.87 -7.81
CA MET A 169 1.25 -11.48 -9.09
C MET A 169 -0.27 -11.55 -9.32
N ASN A 170 -0.65 -11.78 -10.57
CA ASN A 170 -2.04 -11.96 -10.91
C ASN A 170 -2.53 -13.36 -10.49
N PRO A 171 -3.72 -13.47 -9.84
CA PRO A 171 -4.26 -14.77 -9.45
C PRO A 171 -4.52 -15.72 -10.63
N LEU A 172 -4.74 -15.21 -11.85
CA LEU A 172 -4.94 -16.02 -13.03
C LEU A 172 -3.67 -16.75 -13.49
N ASP A 173 -2.48 -16.24 -13.14
CA ASP A 173 -1.22 -16.86 -13.54
C ASP A 173 -0.87 -18.10 -12.69
N VAL A 174 -1.54 -18.27 -11.56
CA VAL A 174 -1.31 -19.38 -10.61
C VAL A 174 -2.55 -20.26 -10.44
N ALA A 175 -3.64 -19.95 -11.13
CA ALA A 175 -4.94 -20.62 -10.95
C ALA A 175 -4.85 -22.14 -11.17
N ASP A 176 -4.20 -22.59 -12.24
CA ASP A 176 -4.06 -24.01 -12.55
C ASP A 176 -3.20 -24.76 -11.51
N TYR A 177 -2.19 -24.09 -10.96
CA TYR A 177 -1.39 -24.67 -9.89
C TYR A 177 -2.19 -24.79 -8.59
N LEU A 178 -2.93 -23.73 -8.21
CA LEU A 178 -3.78 -23.74 -7.01
C LEU A 178 -4.90 -24.78 -7.08
N ALA A 179 -5.36 -25.14 -8.29
CA ALA A 179 -6.37 -26.18 -8.46
C ALA A 179 -5.88 -27.58 -8.04
N THR A 180 -4.57 -27.82 -8.10
CA THR A 180 -3.95 -29.11 -7.75
C THR A 180 -3.15 -29.07 -6.44
N ALA A 181 -2.77 -27.89 -5.98
CA ALA A 181 -1.98 -27.70 -4.77
C ALA A 181 -2.88 -27.58 -3.54
N ASN A 182 -2.53 -28.27 -2.45
CA ASN A 182 -3.21 -28.16 -1.17
C ASN A 182 -2.67 -26.98 -0.36
N ILE A 183 -3.01 -25.75 -0.77
CA ILE A 183 -2.52 -24.51 -0.18
C ILE A 183 -3.68 -23.71 0.40
N SER A 184 -3.54 -23.25 1.66
CA SER A 184 -4.50 -22.37 2.32
C SER A 184 -4.25 -20.91 1.97
N LEU A 185 -5.23 -20.26 1.37
CA LEU A 185 -5.20 -18.85 1.03
C LEU A 185 -5.70 -17.99 2.21
N GLN A 186 -5.02 -16.87 2.46
CA GLN A 186 -5.40 -15.86 3.45
C GLN A 186 -5.69 -14.52 2.76
N THR A 187 -6.36 -13.60 3.46
CA THR A 187 -6.72 -12.30 2.88
C THR A 187 -6.30 -11.13 3.78
N ALA A 188 -5.75 -10.07 3.17
CA ALA A 188 -5.42 -8.80 3.81
C ALA A 188 -5.63 -7.62 2.85
N PHE A 189 -6.25 -6.54 3.32
CA PHE A 189 -6.48 -5.32 2.55
C PHE A 189 -7.05 -5.55 1.13
N GLY A 190 -7.99 -6.51 1.01
CA GLY A 190 -8.60 -6.90 -0.26
C GLY A 190 -7.67 -7.62 -1.24
N MET A 191 -6.56 -8.17 -0.76
CA MET A 191 -5.66 -9.04 -1.52
C MET A 191 -5.59 -10.42 -0.86
N THR A 192 -5.40 -11.45 -1.68
CA THR A 192 -5.18 -12.82 -1.21
C THR A 192 -3.68 -13.10 -1.15
N TYR A 193 -3.21 -13.84 -0.17
CA TYR A 193 -1.77 -14.12 -0.02
C TYR A 193 -1.50 -15.52 0.51
N VAL A 194 -0.27 -15.98 0.29
CA VAL A 194 0.30 -17.20 0.87
C VAL A 194 1.66 -16.84 1.46
N LYS A 195 1.85 -17.12 2.74
CA LYS A 195 3.16 -17.00 3.38
C LYS A 195 4.04 -18.20 3.01
N ASP A 196 5.32 -17.98 2.92
CA ASP A 196 6.34 -19.01 2.70
C ASP A 196 6.05 -19.92 1.47
N PHE A 197 5.70 -19.28 0.34
CA PHE A 197 5.37 -19.99 -0.89
C PHE A 197 6.63 -20.64 -1.49
N LEU A 198 6.64 -21.96 -1.56
CA LEU A 198 7.78 -22.76 -2.05
C LEU A 198 9.10 -22.51 -1.29
N GLY A 199 9.06 -21.98 -0.05
CA GLY A 199 10.26 -21.60 0.70
C GLY A 199 10.99 -20.36 0.16
N LEU A 200 10.36 -19.60 -0.75
CA LEU A 200 10.96 -18.42 -1.40
C LEU A 200 10.50 -17.10 -0.80
N GLY A 201 9.43 -17.11 0.01
CA GLY A 201 8.88 -15.92 0.64
C GLY A 201 7.36 -15.77 0.50
N THR A 202 6.84 -14.59 0.76
CA THR A 202 5.40 -14.31 0.74
C THR A 202 4.91 -13.90 -0.65
N VAL A 203 3.90 -14.60 -1.16
CA VAL A 203 3.24 -14.25 -2.44
C VAL A 203 1.88 -13.63 -2.18
N ILE A 204 1.65 -12.46 -2.77
CA ILE A 204 0.40 -11.69 -2.69
C ILE A 204 -0.25 -11.67 -4.06
N PHE A 205 -1.50 -12.13 -4.14
CA PHE A 205 -2.27 -12.19 -5.36
C PHE A 205 -3.20 -11.00 -5.48
N ASN A 206 -3.10 -10.26 -6.58
CA ASN A 206 -4.02 -9.17 -6.87
C ASN A 206 -4.22 -8.96 -8.37
N SER A 207 -5.46 -8.74 -8.78
CA SER A 207 -5.80 -8.47 -10.19
C SER A 207 -5.28 -7.12 -10.72
N GLY A 208 -4.79 -6.23 -9.85
CA GLY A 208 -4.12 -5.00 -10.24
C GLY A 208 -2.73 -5.22 -10.84
N VAL A 209 -2.13 -6.41 -10.61
CA VAL A 209 -0.92 -6.82 -11.32
C VAL A 209 -1.31 -7.37 -12.70
N PRO A 210 -0.73 -6.90 -13.80
CA PRO A 210 -1.02 -7.42 -15.13
C PRO A 210 -0.73 -8.93 -15.24
N LYS A 211 -1.57 -9.66 -15.98
CA LYS A 211 -1.35 -11.08 -16.26
C LYS A 211 0.03 -11.28 -16.94
N GLY A 212 0.75 -12.28 -16.52
CA GLY A 212 2.09 -12.59 -17.02
C GLY A 212 3.20 -11.73 -16.38
N LYS A 213 2.88 -10.92 -15.34
CA LYS A 213 3.87 -10.13 -14.63
C LYS A 213 3.94 -10.54 -13.16
N ILE A 214 5.16 -10.50 -12.62
CA ILE A 214 5.46 -10.68 -11.20
C ILE A 214 6.28 -9.48 -10.75
N TYR A 215 5.89 -8.82 -9.66
CA TYR A 215 6.73 -7.82 -9.02
C TYR A 215 7.31 -8.42 -7.76
N ALA A 216 8.62 -8.36 -7.61
CA ALA A 216 9.32 -8.90 -6.45
C ALA A 216 10.19 -7.83 -5.80
N THR A 217 10.22 -7.80 -4.48
CA THR A 217 11.07 -6.89 -3.69
C THR A 217 11.34 -7.49 -2.31
N ALA A 218 12.32 -6.96 -1.59
CA ALA A 218 12.52 -7.26 -0.18
C ALA A 218 11.46 -6.52 0.67
N ALA A 219 11.01 -7.12 1.76
CA ALA A 219 10.07 -6.51 2.70
C ALA A 219 10.63 -5.21 3.29
N GLU A 220 11.91 -5.18 3.62
CA GLU A 220 12.63 -4.04 4.17
C GLU A 220 12.72 -2.87 3.19
N ASN A 221 12.64 -3.16 1.90
CA ASN A 221 12.61 -2.13 0.85
C ASN A 221 11.28 -1.39 0.78
N VAL A 222 10.20 -1.96 1.33
CA VAL A 222 8.87 -1.34 1.31
C VAL A 222 8.66 -0.46 2.54
N VAL A 223 8.23 0.77 2.31
CA VAL A 223 7.92 1.76 3.34
C VAL A 223 6.52 2.31 3.13
N LEU A 224 5.78 2.50 4.21
CA LEU A 224 4.52 3.23 4.18
C LEU A 224 4.79 4.69 4.58
N TYR A 225 4.56 5.61 3.65
CA TYR A 225 4.50 7.04 3.94
C TYR A 225 3.04 7.48 4.06
N TYR A 226 2.76 8.40 4.98
CA TYR A 226 1.42 8.93 5.13
C TYR A 226 1.40 10.38 5.57
N ILE A 227 0.31 11.08 5.25
CA ILE A 227 0.01 12.40 5.76
C ILE A 227 -0.96 12.22 6.93
N PRO A 228 -0.57 12.58 8.17
CA PRO A 228 -1.47 12.48 9.32
C PRO A 228 -2.71 13.36 9.12
N THR A 229 -3.90 12.77 9.15
CA THR A 229 -5.17 13.49 9.03
C THR A 229 -5.71 13.99 10.37
N ASN A 230 -5.12 13.52 11.48
CA ASN A 230 -5.50 13.83 12.87
C ASN A 230 -4.67 14.93 13.52
N SER A 231 -3.70 15.51 12.83
CA SER A 231 -2.76 16.46 13.43
C SER A 231 -2.69 17.79 12.69
N GLY A 232 -2.36 18.85 13.42
CA GLY A 232 -2.18 20.20 12.92
C GLY A 232 -3.46 20.84 12.40
N ASP A 233 -3.30 21.88 11.58
CA ASP A 233 -4.38 22.69 11.03
C ASP A 233 -5.45 21.87 10.28
N MET A 234 -5.08 20.71 9.75
CA MET A 234 -5.99 19.86 9.02
C MET A 234 -7.02 19.19 9.94
N GLY A 235 -6.59 18.64 11.06
CA GLY A 235 -7.49 18.02 12.04
C GLY A 235 -8.45 19.03 12.65
N GLU A 236 -7.93 20.22 13.01
CA GLU A 236 -8.72 21.28 13.61
C GLU A 236 -9.71 21.95 12.63
N THR A 237 -9.29 22.12 11.35
CA THR A 237 -10.11 22.85 10.37
C THR A 237 -11.24 22.00 9.79
N PHE A 238 -11.00 20.71 9.57
CA PHE A 238 -11.95 19.85 8.84
C PHE A 238 -12.71 18.88 9.74
N ASP A 239 -12.44 18.86 11.04
CA ASP A 239 -13.13 18.01 12.03
C ASP A 239 -13.23 16.53 11.57
N PHE A 240 -12.09 16.01 11.08
CA PHE A 240 -12.02 14.63 10.63
C PHE A 240 -12.04 13.66 11.80
N VAL A 241 -12.93 12.70 11.74
CA VAL A 241 -12.89 11.51 12.58
C VAL A 241 -11.83 10.57 12.02
N THR A 242 -10.87 10.22 12.84
CA THR A 242 -9.76 9.32 12.50
C THR A 242 -9.54 8.33 13.63
N ASP A 243 -8.67 7.35 13.41
CA ASP A 243 -8.12 6.55 14.49
C ASP A 243 -6.80 7.13 15.01
N GLU A 244 -6.14 6.41 15.93
CA GLU A 244 -4.86 6.81 16.52
C GLU A 244 -3.74 7.02 15.47
N THR A 245 -3.81 6.35 14.31
CA THR A 245 -2.78 6.42 13.28
C THR A 245 -2.93 7.64 12.38
N GLY A 246 -4.14 8.13 12.19
CA GLY A 246 -4.42 9.23 11.27
C GLY A 246 -4.19 8.91 9.78
N PHE A 247 -4.22 7.64 9.37
CA PHE A 247 -4.04 7.26 7.96
C PHE A 247 -5.16 7.72 7.06
N ILE A 248 -6.35 7.82 7.61
CA ILE A 248 -7.55 8.26 6.91
C ILE A 248 -8.38 9.15 7.83
N GLY A 249 -8.96 10.20 7.27
CA GLY A 249 -9.93 11.05 7.93
C GLY A 249 -11.26 10.98 7.20
N ILE A 250 -12.36 10.87 7.93
CA ILE A 250 -13.71 10.93 7.40
C ILE A 250 -14.51 11.99 8.16
N ASN A 251 -15.34 12.73 7.44
CA ASN A 251 -16.28 13.68 8.02
C ASN A 251 -17.65 13.51 7.34
N GLU A 252 -18.70 13.50 8.14
CA GLU A 252 -20.09 13.49 7.68
C GLU A 252 -20.77 14.81 8.04
N THR A 253 -21.20 15.55 7.04
CA THR A 253 -21.84 16.86 7.22
C THR A 253 -23.18 16.91 6.52
N PRO A 254 -24.28 17.29 7.22
CA PRO A 254 -25.56 17.55 6.57
C PRO A 254 -25.45 18.85 5.77
N ASP A 255 -26.01 18.82 4.55
CA ASP A 255 -26.17 19.97 3.68
C ASP A 255 -27.66 20.31 3.60
N HIS A 256 -28.06 21.35 4.31
CA HIS A 256 -29.46 21.76 4.41
C HIS A 256 -29.97 22.44 3.12
N ASP A 257 -29.09 23.08 2.36
CA ASP A 257 -29.48 23.77 1.10
C ASP A 257 -29.89 22.79 0.02
N HIS A 258 -29.29 21.58 0.02
CA HIS A 258 -29.57 20.53 -0.95
C HIS A 258 -30.30 19.33 -0.37
N MET A 259 -30.64 19.35 0.93
CA MET A 259 -31.24 18.22 1.66
C MET A 259 -30.46 16.91 1.44
N THR A 260 -29.12 16.96 1.65
CA THR A 260 -28.23 15.81 1.46
C THR A 260 -27.31 15.64 2.67
N VAL A 261 -26.78 14.43 2.80
CA VAL A 261 -25.67 14.11 3.71
C VAL A 261 -24.40 13.96 2.89
N LYS A 262 -23.39 14.76 3.19
CA LYS A 262 -22.07 14.73 2.55
C LYS A 262 -21.10 13.91 3.40
N ASN A 263 -20.48 12.89 2.80
CA ASN A 263 -19.34 12.20 3.40
C ASN A 263 -18.08 12.60 2.66
N THR A 264 -17.10 13.16 3.37
CA THR A 264 -15.80 13.54 2.84
C THR A 264 -14.74 12.62 3.45
N VAL A 265 -13.89 12.06 2.61
CA VAL A 265 -12.79 11.17 3.01
C VAL A 265 -11.48 11.77 2.50
N ALA A 266 -10.46 11.81 3.34
CA ALA A 266 -9.11 12.23 3.00
C ALA A 266 -8.10 11.18 3.46
N SER A 267 -7.14 10.87 2.59
CA SER A 267 -6.03 9.95 2.90
C SER A 267 -4.79 10.33 2.11
N GLY A 268 -3.64 10.33 2.77
CA GLY A 268 -2.34 10.55 2.14
C GLY A 268 -1.42 9.33 2.27
N VAL A 269 -1.98 8.12 2.28
CA VAL A 269 -1.22 6.88 2.40
C VAL A 269 -0.61 6.50 1.06
N VAL A 270 0.71 6.27 1.05
CA VAL A 270 1.48 5.80 -0.11
C VAL A 270 2.41 4.68 0.32
N LEU A 271 2.30 3.53 -0.33
CA LEU A 271 3.28 2.44 -0.25
C LEU A 271 4.36 2.67 -1.30
N PHE A 272 5.60 2.49 -0.90
CA PHE A 272 6.74 2.89 -1.69
C PHE A 272 7.94 1.95 -1.46
N ALA A 273 8.70 1.65 -2.51
CA ALA A 273 9.99 0.97 -2.38
C ALA A 273 11.13 1.98 -2.48
N GLU A 274 11.98 2.04 -1.46
CA GLU A 274 13.04 3.06 -1.38
C GLU A 274 14.14 2.85 -2.43
N ARG A 275 14.46 1.59 -2.73
CA ARG A 275 15.41 1.20 -3.76
C ARG A 275 14.65 0.68 -4.97
N LEU A 276 14.67 1.43 -6.06
CA LEU A 276 14.02 1.03 -7.32
C LEU A 276 14.75 -0.12 -8.01
N ASP A 277 16.06 -0.20 -7.85
CA ASP A 277 16.88 -1.34 -8.27
C ASP A 277 16.60 -2.60 -7.44
N GLY A 278 16.11 -2.47 -6.21
CA GLY A 278 15.62 -3.55 -5.37
C GLY A 278 14.21 -4.05 -5.73
N VAL A 279 13.61 -3.57 -6.83
CA VAL A 279 12.33 -4.04 -7.36
C VAL A 279 12.57 -4.78 -8.67
N VAL A 280 12.27 -6.07 -8.68
CA VAL A 280 12.42 -6.95 -9.85
C VAL A 280 11.08 -7.13 -10.56
N VAL A 281 11.04 -6.82 -11.84
CA VAL A 281 9.87 -7.03 -12.71
C VAL A 281 10.06 -8.35 -13.47
N GLY A 282 9.35 -9.38 -13.01
CA GLY A 282 9.31 -10.69 -13.64
C GLY A 282 8.34 -10.74 -14.83
N THR A 283 8.69 -11.47 -15.88
CA THR A 283 7.81 -11.72 -17.03
C THR A 283 7.68 -13.23 -17.25
N ILE A 284 6.44 -13.74 -17.28
CA ILE A 284 6.12 -15.13 -17.58
C ILE A 284 5.96 -15.23 -19.10
N SER A 285 6.93 -15.81 -19.78
CA SER A 285 6.94 -15.90 -21.26
C SER A 285 5.90 -16.89 -21.82
N GLY A 286 5.42 -17.84 -21.00
CA GLY A 286 4.37 -18.80 -21.37
C GLY A 286 2.93 -18.36 -21.07
N ALA A 287 2.70 -17.20 -20.49
CA ALA A 287 1.37 -16.73 -20.07
C ALA A 287 0.45 -16.24 -21.22
N GLY A 288 0.87 -16.39 -22.45
CA GLY A 288 0.17 -15.94 -23.67
C GLY A 288 -0.23 -17.04 -24.65
N ALA A 289 -0.12 -18.32 -24.25
CA ALA A 289 -0.58 -19.46 -25.08
C ALA A 289 -1.93 -19.97 -24.59
#